data_b74a18da52361748f3790094ef9febca
#
_entry.id   b74a18da52361748f3790094ef9febca
#
_cell.length_a   1.000
_cell.length_b   1.000
_cell.length_c   1.000
_cell.angle_alpha   90.00
_cell.angle_beta   90.00
_cell.angle_gamma   90.00
#
_symmetry.space_group_name_H-M   'P 1'
#
loop_
_entity.id
_entity.type
_entity.pdbx_description
1 polymer ?
#
loop_
_entity_poly.entity_id
_entity_poly.type
_entity_poly.pdbx_seq_one_letter_code
_entity_poly.pdbx_strand_id
1 'polypeptide(L)'
;MRVEETQEPDFFQVVDLVKRVVDKDILPHFSNEGQALFSSKVRSDIETTFDKSKFQNLKLIEDNKVIGFAALRENDYITHLFIDTNFQNKGLGKLLLDKLLSLTESSEVRLRASVNAQNFYESQGFVATEVEQNVDGVRFVPMRLVRT
;
A
#
# COMPACT_ATOMS: atom_id res chain seq x y z
N MET A 1 -1.09 20.41 0.15
CA MET A 1 -0.94 18.93 0.00
C MET A 1 0.02 18.63 -1.13
N ARG A 2 0.97 17.75 -0.91
CA ARG A 2 1.94 17.40 -1.96
C ARG A 2 2.36 15.93 -1.88
N VAL A 3 2.73 15.38 -3.03
CA VAL A 3 3.27 14.03 -3.16
C VAL A 3 4.74 14.15 -3.51
N GLU A 4 5.61 13.50 -2.74
CA GLU A 4 7.05 13.52 -3.00
C GLU A 4 7.71 12.23 -2.56
N GLU A 5 8.94 12.00 -3.02
CA GLU A 5 9.70 10.82 -2.64
C GLU A 5 10.00 10.83 -1.15
N THR A 6 9.97 9.66 -0.52
CA THR A 6 10.33 9.55 0.90
C THR A 6 11.85 9.67 1.09
N GLN A 7 12.25 10.19 2.24
CA GLN A 7 13.63 10.28 2.66
C GLN A 7 13.81 9.53 4.00
N GLU A 8 15.03 9.17 4.36
CA GLU A 8 15.26 8.42 5.59
C GLU A 8 14.59 8.99 6.85
N PRO A 9 14.60 10.32 7.08
CA PRO A 9 13.92 10.87 8.25
C PRO A 9 12.41 10.62 8.31
N ASP A 10 11.78 10.25 7.18
CA ASP A 10 10.35 9.99 7.15
C ASP A 10 9.98 8.62 7.71
N PHE A 11 10.95 7.73 7.90
CA PHE A 11 10.71 6.33 8.23
C PHE A 11 9.75 6.14 9.40
N PHE A 12 9.96 6.83 10.50
CA PHE A 12 9.13 6.63 11.69
C PHE A 12 7.70 7.13 11.50
N GLN A 13 7.51 8.22 10.77
CA GLN A 13 6.16 8.68 10.43
C GLN A 13 5.45 7.70 9.52
N VAL A 14 6.16 7.10 8.56
CA VAL A 14 5.59 6.09 7.66
C VAL A 14 5.19 4.85 8.45
N VAL A 15 6.07 4.35 9.33
CA VAL A 15 5.75 3.18 10.17
C VAL A 15 4.52 3.45 11.03
N ASP A 16 4.46 4.60 11.67
CA ASP A 16 3.32 4.97 12.51
C ASP A 16 2.02 5.03 11.71
N LEU A 17 2.05 5.67 10.54
CA LEU A 17 0.90 5.74 9.64
C LEU A 17 0.41 4.35 9.25
N VAL A 18 1.30 3.51 8.77
CA VAL A 18 0.94 2.18 8.27
C VAL A 18 0.39 1.32 9.40
N LYS A 19 1.02 1.35 10.58
CA LYS A 19 0.52 0.60 11.74
C LYS A 19 -0.90 1.01 12.12
N ARG A 20 -1.20 2.31 12.14
CA ARG A 20 -2.54 2.80 12.49
C ARG A 20 -3.59 2.31 11.49
N VAL A 21 -3.28 2.37 10.20
CA VAL A 21 -4.21 1.92 9.15
C VAL A 21 -4.37 0.40 9.19
N VAL A 22 -3.28 -0.33 9.36
CA VAL A 22 -3.30 -1.79 9.46
C VAL A 22 -4.16 -2.23 10.64
N ASP A 23 -3.96 -1.65 11.81
CA ASP A 23 -4.72 -2.01 13.01
C ASP A 23 -6.22 -1.78 12.83
N LYS A 24 -6.59 -0.70 12.18
CA LYS A 24 -8.00 -0.33 12.03
C LYS A 24 -8.69 -1.02 10.85
N ASP A 25 -8.05 -1.09 9.69
CA ASP A 25 -8.71 -1.46 8.44
C ASP A 25 -8.39 -2.88 7.97
N ILE A 26 -7.27 -3.44 8.37
CA ILE A 26 -6.77 -4.72 7.84
C ILE A 26 -6.88 -5.85 8.87
N LEU A 27 -6.31 -5.67 10.06
CA LEU A 27 -6.29 -6.72 11.08
C LEU A 27 -7.66 -7.25 11.47
N PRO A 28 -8.74 -6.44 11.54
CA PRO A 28 -10.05 -6.98 11.87
C PRO A 28 -10.56 -8.08 10.95
N HIS A 29 -10.02 -8.19 9.73
CA HIS A 29 -10.41 -9.22 8.77
C HIS A 29 -9.61 -10.52 8.92
N PHE A 30 -8.64 -10.58 9.83
CA PHE A 30 -7.74 -11.71 10.01
C PHE A 30 -8.05 -12.49 11.28
N SER A 31 -7.66 -13.78 11.30
CA SER A 31 -7.65 -14.57 12.53
C SER A 31 -6.61 -14.00 13.51
N ASN A 32 -6.65 -14.42 14.77
CA ASN A 32 -5.66 -14.00 15.75
C ASN A 32 -4.24 -14.36 15.31
N GLU A 33 -4.04 -15.53 14.71
CA GLU A 33 -2.76 -15.94 14.15
C GLU A 33 -2.32 -15.00 13.03
N GLY A 34 -3.24 -14.69 12.11
CA GLY A 34 -2.97 -13.79 10.99
C GLY A 34 -2.63 -12.39 11.45
N GLN A 35 -3.33 -11.88 12.47
CA GLN A 35 -3.05 -10.56 13.05
C GLN A 35 -1.62 -10.50 13.61
N ALA A 36 -1.22 -11.51 14.39
CA ALA A 36 0.11 -11.56 14.98
C ALA A 36 1.20 -11.63 13.89
N LEU A 37 0.99 -12.50 12.90
CA LEU A 37 1.93 -12.69 11.80
C LEU A 37 2.11 -11.41 10.99
N PHE A 38 1.01 -10.78 10.60
CA PHE A 38 1.05 -9.56 9.79
C PHE A 38 1.69 -8.41 10.56
N SER A 39 1.27 -8.19 11.81
CA SER A 39 1.80 -7.12 12.65
C SER A 39 3.31 -7.25 12.88
N SER A 40 3.82 -8.47 12.97
CA SER A 40 5.25 -8.71 13.20
C SER A 40 6.12 -8.27 12.02
N LYS A 41 5.54 -8.11 10.84
CA LYS A 41 6.27 -7.79 9.61
C LYS A 41 6.14 -6.33 9.16
N VAL A 42 5.22 -5.56 9.73
CA VAL A 42 4.92 -4.21 9.23
C VAL A 42 6.18 -3.34 9.16
N ARG A 43 6.94 -3.27 10.25
CA ARG A 43 8.11 -2.39 10.31
C ARG A 43 9.21 -2.84 9.35
N SER A 44 9.55 -4.12 9.33
CA SER A 44 10.61 -4.64 8.46
C SER A 44 10.25 -4.53 6.98
N ASP A 45 8.97 -4.73 6.63
CA ASP A 45 8.53 -4.58 5.25
C ASP A 45 8.65 -3.13 4.78
N ILE A 46 8.31 -2.17 5.64
CA ILE A 46 8.49 -0.75 5.33
C ILE A 46 9.97 -0.42 5.18
N GLU A 47 10.81 -0.93 6.09
CA GLU A 47 12.26 -0.71 6.02
C GLU A 47 12.81 -1.15 4.67
N THR A 48 12.36 -2.29 4.15
CA THR A 48 12.77 -2.80 2.84
C THR A 48 12.47 -1.80 1.73
N THR A 49 11.34 -1.07 1.81
CA THR A 49 10.95 -0.11 0.77
C THR A 49 11.88 1.09 0.66
N PHE A 50 12.73 1.32 1.67
CA PHE A 50 13.69 2.42 1.63
C PHE A 50 14.97 2.05 0.86
N ASP A 51 15.08 0.82 0.39
CA ASP A 51 16.15 0.42 -0.54
C ASP A 51 15.80 0.92 -1.94
N LYS A 52 16.35 2.07 -2.31
CA LYS A 52 16.04 2.74 -3.57
C LYS A 52 16.56 2.03 -4.80
N SER A 53 17.40 1.00 -4.64
CA SER A 53 17.84 0.18 -5.77
C SER A 53 16.74 -0.77 -6.25
N LYS A 54 15.77 -1.08 -5.41
CA LYS A 54 14.68 -2.03 -5.72
C LYS A 54 13.30 -1.42 -5.64
N PHE A 55 13.14 -0.31 -4.92
CA PHE A 55 11.84 0.31 -4.66
C PHE A 55 11.84 1.77 -5.07
N GLN A 56 10.67 2.21 -5.54
CA GLN A 56 10.31 3.62 -5.61
C GLN A 56 9.21 3.83 -4.60
N ASN A 57 9.29 4.87 -3.79
CA ASN A 57 8.26 5.14 -2.81
C ASN A 57 7.89 6.61 -2.77
N LEU A 58 6.65 6.87 -2.36
CA LEU A 58 6.08 8.19 -2.30
C LEU A 58 5.39 8.40 -0.95
N LYS A 59 5.45 9.62 -0.46
CA LYS A 59 4.65 10.07 0.67
C LYS A 59 3.70 11.16 0.22
N LEU A 60 2.54 11.20 0.85
CA LEU A 60 1.57 12.28 0.70
C LEU A 60 1.62 13.10 1.98
N ILE A 61 1.83 14.41 1.84
CA ILE A 61 2.02 15.31 2.98
C ILE A 61 0.92 16.35 3.02
N GLU A 62 0.39 16.59 4.22
CA GLU A 62 -0.48 17.71 4.54
C GLU A 62 -0.10 18.30 5.87
N ASP A 63 0.08 19.63 5.94
CA ASP A 63 0.47 20.34 7.16
C ASP A 63 1.69 19.72 7.83
N ASN A 64 2.71 19.41 7.04
CA ASN A 64 3.97 18.81 7.48
C ASN A 64 3.84 17.42 8.09
N LYS A 65 2.69 16.74 7.86
CA LYS A 65 2.46 15.38 8.33
C LYS A 65 2.38 14.42 7.15
N VAL A 66 2.95 13.23 7.31
CA VAL A 66 2.77 12.14 6.35
C VAL A 66 1.40 11.54 6.56
N ILE A 67 0.52 11.68 5.58
CA ILE A 67 -0.85 11.15 5.62
C ILE A 67 -1.07 10.04 4.60
N GLY A 68 -0.09 9.75 3.78
CA GLY A 68 -0.16 8.64 2.82
C GLY A 68 1.22 8.12 2.50
N PHE A 69 1.28 6.86 2.12
CA PHE A 69 2.52 6.20 1.74
C PHE A 69 2.25 5.14 0.68
N ALA A 70 3.10 5.07 -0.34
CA ALA A 70 3.02 4.07 -1.38
C ALA A 70 4.40 3.60 -1.78
N ALA A 71 4.52 2.33 -2.15
CA ALA A 71 5.79 1.75 -2.58
C ALA A 71 5.58 0.80 -3.76
N LEU A 72 6.49 0.90 -4.72
CA LEU A 72 6.51 0.11 -5.95
C LEU A 72 7.84 -0.65 -6.00
N ARG A 73 7.77 -1.99 -6.07
CA ARG A 73 8.94 -2.87 -6.13
C ARG A 73 9.24 -3.23 -7.58
N GLU A 74 10.48 -3.03 -7.98
CA GLU A 74 10.99 -3.47 -9.29
C GLU A 74 10.09 -3.07 -10.47
N ASN A 75 9.49 -1.88 -10.38
CA ASN A 75 8.68 -1.23 -11.42
C ASN A 75 7.35 -1.92 -11.75
N ASP A 76 6.97 -3.02 -11.10
CA ASP A 76 5.77 -3.75 -11.48
C ASP A 76 4.93 -4.31 -10.33
N TYR A 77 5.33 -4.09 -9.08
CA TYR A 77 4.59 -4.64 -7.95
C TYR A 77 4.38 -3.59 -6.85
N ILE A 78 3.13 -3.27 -6.58
CA ILE A 78 2.78 -2.35 -5.49
C ILE A 78 2.75 -3.13 -4.19
N THR A 79 3.65 -2.79 -3.28
CA THR A 79 3.72 -3.43 -1.96
C THR A 79 2.94 -2.66 -0.91
N HIS A 80 2.81 -1.35 -1.06
CA HIS A 80 2.16 -0.48 -0.09
C HIS A 80 1.35 0.60 -0.79
N LEU A 81 0.13 0.83 -0.31
CA LEU A 81 -0.69 2.00 -0.66
C LEU A 81 -1.61 2.26 0.53
N PHE A 82 -1.28 3.24 1.33
CA PHE A 82 -1.97 3.54 2.58
C PHE A 82 -2.30 5.02 2.67
N ILE A 83 -3.51 5.33 3.11
CA ILE A 83 -3.96 6.69 3.40
C ILE A 83 -4.44 6.70 4.86
N ASP A 84 -4.02 7.71 5.62
CA ASP A 84 -4.46 7.91 7.00
C ASP A 84 -5.99 7.85 7.07
N THR A 85 -6.51 7.14 8.05
CA THR A 85 -7.93 6.91 8.21
C THR A 85 -8.75 8.19 8.20
N ASN A 86 -8.23 9.25 8.80
CA ASN A 86 -8.93 10.54 8.86
C ASN A 86 -8.98 11.27 7.53
N PHE A 87 -8.23 10.79 6.53
CA PHE A 87 -8.13 11.39 5.20
C PHE A 87 -8.68 10.49 4.10
N GLN A 88 -9.27 9.35 4.44
CA GLN A 88 -9.87 8.45 3.47
C GLN A 88 -11.19 9.01 2.91
N ASN A 89 -11.65 8.43 1.79
CA ASN A 89 -12.88 8.83 1.10
C ASN A 89 -12.85 10.25 0.54
N LYS A 90 -11.66 10.77 0.23
CA LYS A 90 -11.45 12.11 -0.34
C LYS A 90 -10.71 12.07 -1.68
N GLY A 91 -10.59 10.88 -2.28
CA GLY A 91 -9.89 10.73 -3.55
C GLY A 91 -8.36 10.70 -3.44
N LEU A 92 -7.82 10.64 -2.23
CA LEU A 92 -6.37 10.68 -2.02
C LEU A 92 -5.68 9.35 -2.36
N GLY A 93 -6.37 8.23 -2.18
CA GLY A 93 -5.86 6.93 -2.60
C GLY A 93 -5.67 6.89 -4.11
N LYS A 94 -6.63 7.40 -4.88
CA LYS A 94 -6.51 7.51 -6.33
C LYS A 94 -5.37 8.44 -6.72
N LEU A 95 -5.26 9.60 -6.08
CA LEU A 95 -4.19 10.55 -6.35
C LEU A 95 -2.82 9.90 -6.15
N LEU A 96 -2.62 9.23 -5.02
CA LEU A 96 -1.35 8.60 -4.70
C LEU A 96 -1.06 7.42 -5.64
N LEU A 97 -2.06 6.61 -5.96
CA LEU A 97 -1.93 5.50 -6.90
C LEU A 97 -1.54 6.01 -8.30
N ASP A 98 -2.23 7.05 -8.79
CA ASP A 98 -1.91 7.61 -10.11
C ASP A 98 -0.47 8.13 -10.17
N LYS A 99 -0.02 8.79 -9.11
CA LYS A 99 1.38 9.25 -9.04
C LYS A 99 2.36 8.10 -9.03
N LEU A 100 2.07 7.06 -8.26
CA LEU A 100 2.93 5.87 -8.20
C LEU A 100 3.03 5.19 -9.58
N LEU A 101 1.89 5.01 -10.25
CA LEU A 101 1.86 4.40 -11.58
C LEU A 101 2.59 5.23 -12.62
N SER A 102 2.64 6.56 -12.44
CA SER A 102 3.38 7.44 -13.35
C SER A 102 4.89 7.25 -13.27
N LEU A 103 5.40 6.59 -12.22
CA LEU A 103 6.82 6.34 -12.04
C LEU A 103 7.32 5.12 -12.83
N THR A 104 6.42 4.36 -13.43
CA THR A 104 6.78 3.14 -14.16
C THR A 104 6.12 3.09 -15.53
N GLU A 105 6.82 2.48 -16.48
CA GLU A 105 6.30 2.24 -17.83
C GLU A 105 5.83 0.78 -18.00
N SER A 106 5.86 -0.02 -16.94
CA SER A 106 5.44 -1.41 -17.00
C SER A 106 4.01 -1.53 -17.51
N SER A 107 3.78 -2.43 -18.47
CA SER A 107 2.44 -2.66 -19.03
C SER A 107 1.55 -3.46 -18.09
N GLU A 108 2.14 -4.13 -17.10
CA GLU A 108 1.39 -4.87 -16.10
C GLU A 108 1.92 -4.53 -14.71
N VAL A 109 1.02 -4.17 -13.80
CA VAL A 109 1.35 -3.89 -12.41
C VAL A 109 0.48 -4.77 -11.53
N ARG A 110 1.09 -5.44 -10.56
CA ARG A 110 0.42 -6.39 -9.67
C ARG A 110 0.47 -5.95 -8.23
N LEU A 111 -0.44 -6.49 -7.45
CA LEU A 111 -0.48 -6.29 -6.00
C LEU A 111 -1.29 -7.41 -5.33
N ARG A 112 -1.22 -7.45 -4.01
CA ARG A 112 -2.12 -8.23 -3.17
C ARG A 112 -2.98 -7.24 -2.40
N ALA A 113 -4.26 -7.19 -2.74
CA ALA A 113 -5.19 -6.27 -2.08
C ALA A 113 -5.66 -6.88 -0.75
N SER A 114 -5.68 -6.07 0.31
CA SER A 114 -6.43 -6.45 1.49
C SER A 114 -7.91 -6.56 1.12
N VAL A 115 -8.67 -7.41 1.81
CA VAL A 115 -10.06 -7.67 1.41
C VAL A 115 -10.93 -6.40 1.48
N ASN A 116 -10.62 -5.47 2.38
CA ASN A 116 -11.34 -4.20 2.49
C ASN A 116 -11.00 -3.22 1.36
N ALA A 117 -9.90 -3.44 0.63
CA ALA A 117 -9.45 -2.53 -0.44
C ALA A 117 -9.76 -3.04 -1.85
N GLN A 118 -10.27 -4.26 -1.99
CA GLN A 118 -10.53 -4.85 -3.30
C GLN A 118 -11.40 -3.95 -4.18
N ASN A 119 -12.49 -3.43 -3.64
CA ASN A 119 -13.41 -2.57 -4.41
C ASN A 119 -12.72 -1.30 -4.90
N PHE A 120 -11.85 -0.71 -4.08
CA PHE A 120 -11.08 0.46 -4.50
C PHE A 120 -10.22 0.13 -5.72
N TYR A 121 -9.45 -0.97 -5.66
CA TYR A 121 -8.58 -1.34 -6.79
C TYR A 121 -9.39 -1.70 -8.03
N GLU A 122 -10.53 -2.36 -7.89
CA GLU A 122 -11.41 -2.64 -9.02
C GLU A 122 -11.89 -1.36 -9.69
N SER A 123 -12.22 -0.34 -8.90
CA SER A 123 -12.63 0.96 -9.43
C SER A 123 -11.50 1.66 -10.19
N GLN A 124 -10.24 1.30 -9.94
CA GLN A 124 -9.08 1.84 -10.62
C GLN A 124 -8.61 0.98 -11.81
N GLY A 125 -9.38 -0.06 -12.16
CA GLY A 125 -9.10 -0.89 -13.32
C GLY A 125 -8.33 -2.17 -13.03
N PHE A 126 -7.99 -2.45 -11.78
CA PHE A 126 -7.37 -3.72 -11.41
C PHE A 126 -8.39 -4.84 -11.46
N VAL A 127 -7.92 -6.03 -11.80
CA VAL A 127 -8.76 -7.24 -11.90
C VAL A 127 -8.13 -8.33 -11.04
N ALA A 128 -8.97 -9.05 -10.28
CA ALA A 128 -8.50 -10.18 -9.51
C ALA A 128 -7.97 -11.27 -10.43
N THR A 129 -6.78 -11.79 -10.13
CA THR A 129 -6.17 -12.87 -10.90
C THR A 129 -6.48 -14.24 -10.32
N GLU A 130 -6.89 -14.27 -9.05
CA GLU A 130 -7.26 -15.49 -8.33
C GLU A 130 -8.35 -15.13 -7.32
N VAL A 131 -9.01 -16.16 -6.79
CA VAL A 131 -9.94 -15.97 -5.66
C VAL A 131 -9.17 -15.51 -4.43
N GLU A 132 -9.89 -15.02 -3.43
CA GLU A 132 -9.30 -14.62 -2.16
C GLU A 132 -8.43 -15.75 -1.60
N GLN A 133 -7.23 -15.39 -1.13
CA GLN A 133 -6.29 -16.31 -0.50
C GLN A 133 -6.29 -16.09 1.01
N ASN A 134 -6.02 -17.17 1.74
CA ASN A 134 -5.82 -17.10 3.18
C ASN A 134 -4.56 -17.90 3.51
N VAL A 135 -3.51 -17.18 3.93
CA VAL A 135 -2.23 -17.81 4.29
C VAL A 135 -1.99 -17.55 5.78
N ASP A 136 -2.15 -18.59 6.58
CA ASP A 136 -1.96 -18.53 8.03
C ASP A 136 -2.82 -17.43 8.70
N GLY A 137 -4.02 -17.21 8.18
CA GLY A 137 -4.96 -16.22 8.69
C GLY A 137 -4.83 -14.83 8.09
N VAL A 138 -3.85 -14.61 7.21
CA VAL A 138 -3.71 -13.37 6.45
C VAL A 138 -4.50 -13.48 5.15
N ARG A 139 -5.50 -12.63 4.98
CA ARG A 139 -6.42 -12.68 3.83
C ARG A 139 -6.09 -11.59 2.83
N PHE A 140 -6.01 -11.96 1.56
CA PHE A 140 -5.75 -11.01 0.48
C PHE A 140 -6.30 -11.52 -0.85
N VAL A 141 -6.43 -10.62 -1.83
CA VAL A 141 -6.83 -10.93 -3.20
C VAL A 141 -5.72 -10.52 -4.15
N PRO A 142 -5.11 -11.46 -4.88
CA PRO A 142 -4.13 -11.09 -5.92
C PRO A 142 -4.82 -10.35 -7.06
N MET A 143 -4.26 -9.23 -7.48
CA MET A 143 -4.83 -8.39 -8.53
C MET A 143 -3.76 -7.88 -9.49
N ARG A 144 -4.17 -7.52 -10.70
CA ARG A 144 -3.30 -6.90 -11.69
C ARG A 144 -4.01 -5.78 -12.44
N LEU A 145 -3.21 -4.83 -12.90
CA LEU A 145 -3.64 -3.80 -13.84
C LEU A 145 -2.84 -3.98 -15.12
N VAL A 146 -3.51 -4.10 -16.26
CA VAL A 146 -2.87 -4.14 -17.58
C VAL A 146 -3.08 -2.79 -18.23
N ARG A 147 -1.98 -2.16 -18.65
CA ARG A 147 -1.99 -0.85 -19.29
C ARG A 147 -1.55 -0.99 -20.75
N THR A 148 -2.19 -0.25 -21.59
CA THR A 148 -1.84 -0.21 -23.03
C THR A 148 -1.03 1.03 -23.38
#